data_55aaa6d2d5163fbd733fe144f67d7ecb
#
_entry.id   55aaa6d2d5163fbd733fe144f67d7ecb
#
_cell.length_a   1.000
_cell.length_b   1.000
_cell.length_c   1.000
_cell.angle_alpha   90.00
_cell.angle_beta   90.00
_cell.angle_gamma   90.00
#
_symmetry.space_group_name_H-M   'P 1'
#
loop_
_entity.id
_entity.type
_entity.pdbx_description
1 polymer ?
#
loop_
_entity_poly.entity_id
_entity_poly.type
_entity_poly.pdbx_seq_one_letter_code
_entity_poly.pdbx_strand_id
1 'polypeptide(L)'
;KWLNEQKRESVFFTGHSLGGALATLAASRWNTITTHLYTYGSPRVGGRKFVKSFLSSDRYRFRNNNDIVTRVPFEILGYKHVSGDGGKFIYFDVDGNVSKRFSRWYMFKQWLKGTLRGFGKLKVDGFSDHSIEAYYNYCRKELVK
;
A
#
# COMPACT_ATOMS: atom_id res chain seq x y z
N LYS A 1 -15.47 14.23 15.63
CA LYS A 1 -16.41 15.33 15.89
C LYS A 1 -16.20 16.46 14.89
N TRP A 2 -15.01 17.07 14.81
CA TRP A 2 -14.70 18.17 13.88
C TRP A 2 -14.97 17.84 12.41
N LEU A 3 -14.61 16.62 11.93
CA LEU A 3 -14.87 16.18 10.56
C LEU A 3 -16.37 16.10 10.24
N ASN A 4 -17.20 15.73 11.22
CA ASN A 4 -18.66 15.60 11.04
C ASN A 4 -19.36 16.97 10.92
N GLU A 5 -18.77 18.02 11.47
CA GLU A 5 -19.33 19.37 11.44
C GLU A 5 -19.11 20.10 10.12
N GLN A 6 -18.25 19.52 9.24
CA GLN A 6 -17.95 20.08 7.93
C GLN A 6 -18.83 19.42 6.85
N LYS A 7 -19.57 20.20 6.08
CA LYS A 7 -20.23 19.70 4.86
C LYS A 7 -19.16 19.35 3.82
N ARG A 8 -18.83 18.06 3.69
CA ARG A 8 -17.78 17.57 2.81
C ARG A 8 -18.33 16.58 1.80
N GLU A 9 -17.96 16.76 0.55
CA GLU A 9 -18.30 15.82 -0.52
C GLU A 9 -17.40 14.58 -0.45
N SER A 10 -16.12 14.74 -0.07
CA SER A 10 -15.14 13.66 0.00
C SER A 10 -14.12 13.86 1.11
N VAL A 11 -13.64 12.75 1.70
CA VAL A 11 -12.55 12.74 2.68
C VAL A 11 -11.46 11.79 2.22
N PHE A 12 -10.23 12.29 2.16
CA PHE A 12 -9.05 11.54 1.75
C PHE A 12 -8.18 11.20 2.95
N PHE A 13 -7.92 9.92 3.15
CA PHE A 13 -6.95 9.41 4.10
C PHE A 13 -5.73 8.89 3.36
N THR A 14 -4.55 9.34 3.78
CA THR A 14 -3.30 8.93 3.14
C THR A 14 -2.20 8.75 4.16
N GLY A 15 -1.24 7.88 3.87
CA GLY A 15 -0.10 7.68 4.72
C GLY A 15 0.91 6.66 4.20
N HIS A 16 2.16 6.82 4.64
CA HIS A 16 3.26 5.92 4.37
C HIS A 16 3.59 5.09 5.62
N SER A 17 3.98 3.85 5.45
CA SER A 17 4.43 2.98 6.54
C SER A 17 3.39 2.85 7.66
N LEU A 18 3.76 3.08 8.92
CA LEU A 18 2.86 3.16 10.06
C LEU A 18 1.75 4.20 9.86
N GLY A 19 2.06 5.35 9.23
CA GLY A 19 1.07 6.36 8.86
C GLY A 19 -0.01 5.81 7.91
N GLY A 20 0.34 4.89 7.02
CA GLY A 20 -0.63 4.17 6.18
C GLY A 20 -1.55 3.25 6.98
N ALA A 21 -1.04 2.60 8.02
CA ALA A 21 -1.85 1.81 8.94
C ALA A 21 -2.81 2.72 9.74
N LEU A 22 -2.33 3.84 10.26
CA LEU A 22 -3.15 4.83 10.97
C LEU A 22 -4.22 5.44 10.06
N ALA A 23 -3.87 5.79 8.82
CA ALA A 23 -4.83 6.25 7.81
C ALA A 23 -5.92 5.21 7.53
N THR A 24 -5.55 3.93 7.48
CA THR A 24 -6.50 2.83 7.32
C THR A 24 -7.46 2.72 8.50
N LEU A 25 -6.96 2.82 9.73
CA LEU A 25 -7.79 2.84 10.94
C LEU A 25 -8.72 4.05 11.00
N ALA A 26 -8.21 5.24 10.66
CA ALA A 26 -9.01 6.45 10.59
C ALA A 26 -10.12 6.34 9.53
N ALA A 27 -9.77 5.88 8.32
CA ALA A 27 -10.74 5.63 7.26
C ALA A 27 -11.83 4.61 7.67
N SER A 28 -11.46 3.57 8.42
CA SER A 28 -12.43 2.57 8.92
C SER A 28 -13.42 3.15 9.93
N ARG A 29 -13.03 4.17 10.68
CA ARG A 29 -13.90 4.86 11.65
C ARG A 29 -14.83 5.86 10.97
N TRP A 30 -14.37 6.47 9.91
CA TRP A 30 -15.16 7.36 9.08
C TRP A 30 -16.12 6.59 8.16
N ASN A 31 -15.63 5.57 7.50
CA ASN A 31 -16.28 4.50 6.74
C ASN A 31 -17.57 4.88 5.99
N THR A 32 -17.49 5.91 5.17
CA THR A 32 -18.58 6.34 4.27
C THR A 32 -18.21 6.05 2.83
N ILE A 33 -19.20 6.10 1.91
CA ILE A 33 -18.99 5.91 0.47
C ILE A 33 -18.11 7.01 -0.16
N THR A 34 -18.00 8.17 0.48
CA THR A 34 -17.17 9.29 0.04
C THR A 34 -15.77 9.26 0.65
N THR A 35 -15.39 8.14 1.27
CA THR A 35 -14.05 7.96 1.84
C THR A 35 -13.09 7.41 0.80
N HIS A 36 -11.95 8.07 0.65
CA HIS A 36 -10.84 7.63 -0.21
C HIS A 36 -9.63 7.29 0.64
N LEU A 37 -8.99 6.15 0.38
CA LEU A 37 -7.83 5.68 1.12
C LEU A 37 -6.65 5.39 0.20
N TYR A 38 -5.54 6.08 0.41
CA TYR A 38 -4.29 5.90 -0.33
C TYR A 38 -3.16 5.53 0.63
N THR A 39 -2.59 4.33 0.51
CA THR A 39 -1.54 3.87 1.41
C THR A 39 -0.28 3.44 0.64
N TYR A 40 0.88 3.89 1.12
CA TYR A 40 2.18 3.63 0.55
C TYR A 40 3.03 2.82 1.53
N GLY A 41 3.46 1.64 1.15
CA GLY A 41 4.24 0.78 2.03
C GLY A 41 3.56 0.38 3.34
N SER A 42 2.23 0.46 3.42
CA SER A 42 1.50 0.20 4.66
C SER A 42 1.55 -1.27 5.07
N PRO A 43 1.75 -1.58 6.36
CA PRO A 43 1.55 -2.93 6.88
C PRO A 43 0.07 -3.31 6.87
N ARG A 44 -0.23 -4.58 7.16
CA ARG A 44 -1.61 -5.06 7.34
C ARG A 44 -2.16 -4.57 8.66
N VAL A 45 -3.43 -4.17 8.68
CA VAL A 45 -4.04 -3.52 9.85
C VAL A 45 -5.02 -4.42 10.58
N GLY A 46 -5.71 -5.32 9.88
CA GLY A 46 -6.72 -6.16 10.50
C GLY A 46 -6.98 -7.45 9.75
N GLY A 47 -7.86 -8.28 10.31
CA GLY A 47 -8.24 -9.55 9.73
C GLY A 47 -9.36 -9.43 8.69
N ARG A 48 -9.85 -10.59 8.22
CA ARG A 48 -10.88 -10.67 7.17
C ARG A 48 -12.16 -9.90 7.52
N LYS A 49 -12.61 -9.94 8.79
CA LYS A 49 -13.80 -9.20 9.22
C LYS A 49 -13.61 -7.69 9.10
N PHE A 50 -12.44 -7.20 9.51
CA PHE A 50 -12.07 -5.78 9.38
C PHE A 50 -12.05 -5.34 7.91
N VAL A 51 -11.43 -6.13 7.02
CA VAL A 51 -11.38 -5.80 5.58
C VAL A 51 -12.78 -5.75 4.97
N LYS A 52 -13.66 -6.68 5.34
CA LYS A 52 -15.04 -6.73 4.84
C LYS A 52 -15.94 -5.61 5.38
N SER A 53 -15.58 -4.98 6.49
CA SER A 53 -16.36 -3.87 7.06
C SER A 53 -16.14 -2.53 6.35
N PHE A 54 -15.18 -2.43 5.45
CA PHE A 54 -14.96 -1.21 4.68
C PHE A 54 -16.06 -1.02 3.63
N LEU A 55 -16.77 0.11 3.69
CA LEU A 55 -17.79 0.51 2.72
C LEU A 55 -17.18 1.26 1.53
N SER A 56 -16.05 1.95 1.75
CA SER A 56 -15.38 2.73 0.70
C SER A 56 -14.90 1.85 -0.45
N SER A 57 -15.23 2.23 -1.68
CA SER A 57 -14.76 1.58 -2.91
C SER A 57 -13.38 2.09 -3.35
N ASP A 58 -13.02 3.33 -3.00
CA ASP A 58 -11.79 3.98 -3.46
C ASP A 58 -10.64 3.76 -2.48
N ARG A 59 -10.06 2.57 -2.57
CA ARG A 59 -8.92 2.14 -1.76
C ARG A 59 -7.75 1.80 -2.66
N TYR A 60 -6.69 2.59 -2.58
CA TYR A 60 -5.47 2.41 -3.36
C TYR A 60 -4.33 2.02 -2.44
N ARG A 61 -3.73 0.88 -2.68
CA ARG A 61 -2.58 0.39 -1.94
C ARG A 61 -1.37 0.31 -2.85
N PHE A 62 -0.38 1.11 -2.58
CA PHE A 62 0.88 1.14 -3.29
C PHE A 62 1.91 0.28 -2.56
N ARG A 63 2.62 -0.53 -3.32
CA ARG A 63 3.74 -1.33 -2.84
C ARG A 63 4.91 -1.21 -3.81
N ASN A 64 6.06 -0.88 -3.26
CA ASN A 64 7.30 -0.92 -3.99
C ASN A 64 7.96 -2.31 -3.84
N ASN A 65 8.32 -2.91 -4.92
CA ASN A 65 9.08 -4.15 -5.12
C ASN A 65 9.17 -5.07 -3.88
N ASN A 66 10.32 -5.06 -3.19
CA ASN A 66 10.61 -5.93 -2.04
C ASN A 66 10.25 -5.32 -0.69
N ASP A 67 9.53 -4.19 -0.65
CA ASP A 67 9.13 -3.55 0.60
C ASP A 67 8.58 -4.57 1.61
N ILE A 68 9.40 -4.85 2.65
CA ILE A 68 9.11 -5.87 3.65
C ILE A 68 8.00 -5.45 4.61
N VAL A 69 7.84 -4.15 4.87
CA VAL A 69 6.82 -3.62 5.79
C VAL A 69 5.42 -3.98 5.31
N THR A 70 5.19 -4.02 4.00
CA THR A 70 3.91 -4.43 3.44
C THR A 70 3.55 -5.90 3.69
N ARG A 71 4.50 -6.71 4.18
CA ARG A 71 4.31 -8.13 4.44
C ARG A 71 3.95 -8.42 5.89
N VAL A 72 4.11 -7.47 6.79
CA VAL A 72 3.82 -7.64 8.21
C VAL A 72 2.49 -6.97 8.59
N PRO A 73 1.81 -7.42 9.65
CA PRO A 73 1.91 -8.77 10.22
C PRO A 73 1.64 -9.86 9.17
N PHE A 74 2.20 -11.05 9.34
CA PHE A 74 2.08 -12.12 8.34
C PHE A 74 0.64 -12.60 8.16
N GLU A 75 0.30 -13.01 6.94
CA GLU A 75 -1.05 -13.50 6.61
C GLU A 75 -1.45 -14.76 7.39
N ILE A 76 -0.47 -15.57 7.78
CA ILE A 76 -0.70 -16.77 8.62
C ILE A 76 -1.31 -16.40 9.97
N LEU A 77 -1.06 -15.18 10.47
CA LEU A 77 -1.67 -14.64 11.70
C LEU A 77 -3.09 -14.09 11.47
N GLY A 78 -3.66 -14.31 10.30
CA GLY A 78 -5.01 -13.88 9.95
C GLY A 78 -5.14 -12.45 9.44
N TYR A 79 -4.05 -11.68 9.37
CA TYR A 79 -4.06 -10.31 8.89
C TYR A 79 -4.19 -10.24 7.36
N LYS A 80 -4.95 -9.26 6.88
CA LYS A 80 -5.20 -9.01 5.45
C LYS A 80 -5.03 -7.54 5.10
N HIS A 81 -4.78 -7.26 3.83
CA HIS A 81 -4.81 -5.90 3.31
C HIS A 81 -6.22 -5.50 2.89
N VAL A 82 -6.57 -4.23 3.11
CA VAL A 82 -7.89 -3.67 2.81
C VAL A 82 -8.17 -3.58 1.30
N SER A 83 -7.13 -3.67 0.47
CA SER A 83 -7.24 -3.68 -1.00
C SER A 83 -7.77 -5.00 -1.57
N GLY A 84 -8.05 -6.02 -0.74
CA GLY A 84 -8.48 -7.34 -1.22
C GLY A 84 -9.85 -7.37 -1.88
N ASP A 85 -10.83 -6.64 -1.33
CA ASP A 85 -12.21 -6.62 -1.81
C ASP A 85 -12.57 -5.20 -2.29
N GLY A 86 -12.59 -4.96 -3.60
CA GLY A 86 -12.98 -3.68 -4.20
C GLY A 86 -11.92 -2.56 -4.20
N GLY A 87 -10.74 -2.79 -3.60
CA GLY A 87 -9.63 -1.84 -3.64
C GLY A 87 -8.64 -2.12 -4.77
N LYS A 88 -7.90 -1.10 -5.18
CA LYS A 88 -6.87 -1.22 -6.20
C LYS A 88 -5.49 -1.43 -5.58
N PHE A 89 -4.78 -2.46 -6.04
CA PHE A 89 -3.40 -2.71 -5.69
C PHE A 89 -2.49 -2.23 -6.80
N ILE A 90 -1.56 -1.35 -6.48
CA ILE A 90 -0.57 -0.78 -7.40
C ILE A 90 0.82 -1.24 -6.96
N TYR A 91 1.53 -1.87 -7.86
CA TYR A 91 2.85 -2.42 -7.61
C TYR A 91 3.88 -1.75 -8.49
N PHE A 92 4.91 -1.21 -7.88
CA PHE A 92 6.12 -0.75 -8.57
C PHE A 92 7.11 -1.89 -8.63
N ASP A 93 7.60 -2.20 -9.82
CA ASP A 93 8.65 -3.21 -10.02
C ASP A 93 10.04 -2.68 -9.62
N VAL A 94 11.06 -3.53 -9.78
CA VAL A 94 12.44 -3.19 -9.42
C VAL A 94 13.00 -1.99 -10.21
N ASP A 95 12.39 -1.63 -11.32
CA ASP A 95 12.77 -0.50 -12.18
C ASP A 95 11.82 0.72 -11.95
N GLY A 96 10.90 0.59 -10.97
CA GLY A 96 9.95 1.64 -10.59
C GLY A 96 8.80 1.84 -11.59
N ASN A 97 8.54 0.86 -12.46
CA ASN A 97 7.40 0.94 -13.36
C ASN A 97 6.15 0.36 -12.72
N VAL A 98 5.00 0.97 -13.02
CA VAL A 98 3.72 0.42 -12.59
C VAL A 98 3.43 -0.88 -13.36
N SER A 99 3.32 -1.97 -12.61
CA SER A 99 2.91 -3.24 -13.19
C SER A 99 1.40 -3.40 -13.11
N LYS A 100 0.78 -3.65 -14.25
CA LYS A 100 -0.66 -3.95 -14.36
C LYS A 100 -0.98 -5.45 -14.22
N ARG A 101 0.04 -6.31 -14.21
CA ARG A 101 -0.09 -7.77 -14.13
C ARG A 101 0.62 -8.29 -12.88
N PHE A 102 -0.14 -8.81 -11.92
CA PHE A 102 0.34 -9.28 -10.62
C PHE A 102 0.23 -10.81 -10.51
N SER A 103 0.90 -11.56 -11.37
CA SER A 103 1.03 -12.99 -11.07
C SER A 103 2.01 -13.18 -9.91
N ARG A 104 1.75 -14.19 -9.05
CA ARG A 104 2.69 -14.55 -7.96
C ARG A 104 4.08 -14.86 -8.51
N TRP A 105 4.14 -15.45 -9.71
CA TRP A 105 5.36 -15.76 -10.42
C TRP A 105 6.11 -14.49 -10.89
N TYR A 106 5.40 -13.49 -11.40
CA TYR A 106 6.01 -12.21 -11.76
C TYR A 106 6.63 -11.52 -10.54
N MET A 107 5.89 -11.42 -9.42
CA MET A 107 6.41 -10.83 -8.19
C MET A 107 7.61 -11.61 -7.62
N PHE A 108 7.63 -12.94 -7.75
CA PHE A 108 8.77 -13.76 -7.36
C PHE A 108 10.01 -13.45 -8.22
N LYS A 109 9.87 -13.34 -9.55
CA LYS A 109 10.97 -12.95 -10.43
C LYS A 109 11.52 -11.55 -10.09
N GLN A 110 10.65 -10.58 -9.80
CA GLN A 110 11.06 -9.24 -9.41
C GLN A 110 11.79 -9.27 -8.06
N TRP A 111 11.28 -10.04 -7.11
CA TRP A 111 11.94 -10.26 -5.83
C TRP A 111 13.36 -10.83 -6.00
N LEU A 112 13.51 -11.88 -6.80
CA LEU A 112 14.82 -12.48 -7.08
C LEU A 112 15.77 -11.49 -7.76
N LYS A 113 15.29 -10.74 -8.76
CA LYS A 113 16.07 -9.72 -9.46
C LYS A 113 16.53 -8.61 -8.52
N GLY A 114 15.66 -8.12 -7.63
CA GLY A 114 15.99 -7.11 -6.62
C GLY A 114 17.02 -7.64 -5.62
N THR A 115 16.81 -8.84 -5.09
CA THR A 115 17.74 -9.49 -4.14
C THR A 115 19.12 -9.66 -4.75
N LEU A 116 19.22 -10.14 -6.00
CA LEU A 116 20.50 -10.29 -6.70
C LEU A 116 21.23 -8.95 -6.92
N ARG A 117 20.48 -7.88 -7.23
CA ARG A 117 21.04 -6.52 -7.34
C ARG A 117 21.51 -5.97 -5.98
N GLY A 118 20.80 -6.32 -4.89
CA GLY A 118 21.15 -5.92 -3.52
C GLY A 118 22.43 -6.58 -3.02
N PHE A 119 22.68 -7.84 -3.36
CA PHE A 119 23.93 -8.54 -2.99
C PHE A 119 25.18 -7.83 -3.48
N GLY A 120 25.14 -7.17 -4.66
CA GLY A 120 26.27 -6.40 -5.21
C GLY A 120 26.49 -5.04 -4.53
N LYS A 121 25.58 -4.56 -3.68
CA LYS A 121 25.61 -3.21 -3.07
C LYS A 121 25.60 -3.20 -1.54
N LEU A 122 25.68 -4.36 -0.87
CA LEU A 122 25.56 -4.49 0.61
C LEU A 122 24.33 -3.77 1.21
N LYS A 123 23.27 -3.56 0.42
CA LYS A 123 22.02 -2.97 0.90
C LYS A 123 20.97 -4.05 1.08
N VAL A 124 20.32 -4.05 2.25
CA VAL A 124 19.14 -4.88 2.49
C VAL A 124 17.97 -4.25 1.73
N ASP A 125 17.73 -4.75 0.54
CA ASP A 125 16.80 -4.22 -0.48
C ASP A 125 15.40 -3.90 0.09
N GLY A 126 14.91 -4.75 1.01
CA GLY A 126 13.57 -4.59 1.57
C GLY A 126 13.35 -3.32 2.41
N PHE A 127 14.41 -2.75 2.99
CA PHE A 127 14.32 -1.50 3.73
C PHE A 127 14.51 -0.28 2.82
N SER A 128 15.37 -0.38 1.80
CA SER A 128 15.51 0.69 0.81
C SER A 128 14.25 0.87 -0.03
N ASP A 129 13.58 -0.23 -0.36
CA ASP A 129 12.30 -0.22 -1.07
C ASP A 129 11.15 0.35 -0.23
N HIS A 130 11.33 0.45 1.10
CA HIS A 130 10.35 1.06 2.01
C HIS A 130 10.49 2.58 2.13
N SER A 131 11.52 3.19 1.53
CA SER A 131 11.75 4.64 1.61
C SER A 131 10.58 5.43 1.03
N ILE A 132 10.15 6.49 1.75
CA ILE A 132 9.13 7.43 1.26
C ILE A 132 9.57 8.11 -0.04
N GLU A 133 10.88 8.36 -0.20
CA GLU A 133 11.45 8.96 -1.41
C GLU A 133 11.29 8.06 -2.63
N ALA A 134 11.46 6.74 -2.46
CA ALA A 134 11.24 5.78 -3.54
C ALA A 134 9.77 5.83 -4.01
N TYR A 135 8.82 5.81 -3.08
CA TYR A 135 7.39 5.94 -3.39
C TYR A 135 7.07 7.26 -4.08
N TYR A 136 7.60 8.38 -3.57
CA TYR A 136 7.41 9.71 -4.16
C TYR A 136 7.93 9.75 -5.60
N ASN A 137 9.15 9.31 -5.84
CA ASN A 137 9.77 9.34 -7.16
C ASN A 137 9.01 8.50 -8.19
N TYR A 138 8.52 7.31 -7.79
CA TYR A 138 7.76 6.45 -8.68
C TYR A 138 6.35 6.99 -8.97
N CYS A 139 5.67 7.54 -7.97
CA CYS A 139 4.39 8.20 -8.19
C CYS A 139 4.54 9.42 -9.12
N ARG A 140 5.56 10.25 -8.90
CA ARG A 140 5.86 11.41 -9.75
C ARG A 140 6.14 11.01 -11.19
N LYS A 141 6.92 9.96 -11.42
CA LYS A 141 7.24 9.44 -12.76
C LYS A 141 5.97 9.05 -13.54
N GLU A 142 4.95 8.56 -12.85
CA GLU A 142 3.67 8.18 -13.49
C GLU A 142 2.76 9.39 -13.77
N LEU A 143 2.90 10.49 -13.03
CA LEU A 143 2.13 11.72 -13.27
C LEU A 143 2.65 12.56 -14.46
N VAL A 144 3.89 12.32 -14.88
CA VAL A 144 4.56 13.09 -15.96
C VAL A 144 4.46 12.39 -17.32
N LYS A 145 3.89 11.19 -17.38
CA LYS A 145 3.57 10.46 -18.62
C LYS A 145 2.21 10.88 -19.19
#